data_904696d823f3d13ea2d1765d29c1df46
#
_entry.id   904696d823f3d13ea2d1765d29c1df46
#
_cell.length_a   1.000
_cell.length_b   1.000
_cell.length_c   1.000
_cell.angle_alpha   90.00
_cell.angle_beta   90.00
_cell.angle_gamma   90.00
#
_symmetry.space_group_name_H-M   'P 1'
#
loop_
_entity.id
_entity.type
_entity.pdbx_description
1 polymer ?
#
loop_
_entity_poly.entity_id
_entity_poly.type
_entity_poly.pdbx_seq_one_letter_code
_entity_poly.pdbx_strand_id
1 'polypeptide(L)'
;PLRRQRQMCIRDSFQGLLLIIGVLIMAPLVIMSAGGITHVNEVLAGIDPNLVQPAFPAPAYAAYAFCTPEFLFSFAILLMIGLSCAPHVVNNVLAVKEYQYFKWVPLVSFLVYGLVMFLIKFSGFAGRAMVAEGLLTLPDVANAQDFVFVYAVHYATQSVFLWGIFAVIILAAVMSTTDRLMLTVGSMFGWDIYRNVLKPNAKDSDVLRVSRITTVAAAAITLIFAINPPEILAFLIWMGIGVMLSTFAVPLLAGLYWRGATREGAIASMAAGLVAAGVFGYYYQFIAKLPMHFSIYAVACSLVAMVLVSLLTTRNDTAVLDETMTGWYIQPK
;
A
#
# COMPACT_ATOMS: atom_id res chain seq x y z
N PRO A 1 -11.49 25.19 6.64
CA PRO A 1 -11.15 23.79 6.30
C PRO A 1 -10.78 23.64 4.84
N LEU A 2 -11.56 24.18 3.90
CA LEU A 2 -11.33 24.08 2.46
C LEU A 2 -9.97 24.63 2.00
N ARG A 3 -9.48 25.69 2.65
CA ARG A 3 -8.18 26.31 2.31
C ARG A 3 -7.00 25.41 2.66
N ARG A 4 -7.06 24.69 3.79
CA ARG A 4 -6.02 23.73 4.19
C ARG A 4 -6.02 22.48 3.31
N GLN A 5 -7.19 21.93 3.00
CA GLN A 5 -7.31 20.80 2.07
C GLN A 5 -6.73 21.16 0.69
N ARG A 6 -7.02 22.35 0.17
CA ARG A 6 -6.48 22.80 -1.11
C ARG A 6 -4.95 22.93 -1.09
N GLN A 7 -4.37 23.44 0.00
CA GLN A 7 -2.91 23.54 0.14
C GLN A 7 -2.25 22.16 0.21
N MET A 8 -2.88 21.18 0.89
CA MET A 8 -2.39 19.81 0.92
C MET A 8 -2.42 19.17 -0.46
N CYS A 9 -3.52 19.32 -1.21
CA CYS A 9 -3.62 18.78 -2.57
C CYS A 9 -2.56 19.36 -3.52
N ILE A 10 -2.27 20.66 -3.43
CA ILE A 10 -1.24 21.32 -4.25
C ILE A 10 0.15 20.76 -3.89
N ARG A 11 0.46 20.64 -2.61
CA ARG A 11 1.73 20.08 -2.15
C ARG A 11 1.91 18.64 -2.62
N ASP A 12 0.90 17.80 -2.42
CA ASP A 12 0.94 16.39 -2.80
C ASP A 12 1.06 16.21 -4.32
N SER A 13 0.39 17.05 -5.11
CA SER A 13 0.53 17.04 -6.57
C SER A 13 1.95 17.44 -7.01
N PHE A 14 2.54 18.44 -6.37
CA PHE A 14 3.92 18.84 -6.64
C PHE A 14 4.92 17.75 -6.26
N GLN A 15 4.76 17.13 -5.10
CA GLN A 15 5.60 16.03 -4.63
C GLN A 15 5.46 14.80 -5.54
N GLY A 16 4.24 14.47 -5.97
CA GLY A 16 4.00 13.39 -6.92
C GLY A 16 4.63 13.64 -8.30
N LEU A 17 4.56 14.87 -8.79
CA LEU A 17 5.20 15.25 -10.04
C LEU A 17 6.74 15.15 -9.94
N LEU A 18 7.32 15.61 -8.84
CA LEU A 18 8.76 15.49 -8.58
C LEU A 18 9.19 14.01 -8.54
N LEU A 19 8.40 13.14 -7.91
CA LEU A 19 8.67 11.71 -7.89
C LEU A 19 8.68 11.12 -9.30
N ILE A 20 7.66 11.42 -10.11
CA ILE A 20 7.56 10.90 -11.49
C ILE A 20 8.78 11.38 -12.31
N ILE A 21 9.10 12.66 -12.28
CA ILE A 21 10.25 13.23 -12.99
C ILE A 21 11.56 12.60 -12.48
N GLY A 22 11.71 12.48 -11.16
CA GLY A 22 12.90 11.87 -10.55
C GLY A 22 13.11 10.43 -11.01
N VAL A 23 12.06 9.61 -11.01
CA VAL A 23 12.14 8.22 -11.48
C VAL A 23 12.42 8.14 -12.98
N LEU A 24 11.77 8.97 -13.79
CA LEU A 24 11.99 9.00 -15.25
C LEU A 24 13.43 9.39 -15.64
N ILE A 25 14.14 10.12 -14.79
CA ILE A 25 15.54 10.50 -15.04
C ILE A 25 16.48 9.47 -14.40
N MET A 26 16.32 9.17 -13.12
CA MET A 26 17.28 8.39 -12.34
C MET A 26 17.25 6.91 -12.66
N ALA A 27 16.05 6.34 -12.91
CA ALA A 27 15.95 4.92 -13.19
C ALA A 27 16.62 4.52 -14.53
N PRO A 28 16.43 5.22 -15.66
CA PRO A 28 17.19 4.97 -16.87
C PRO A 28 18.70 5.16 -16.69
N LEU A 29 19.13 6.17 -15.91
CA LEU A 29 20.56 6.37 -15.64
C LEU A 29 21.18 5.17 -14.90
N VAL A 30 20.50 4.63 -13.90
CA VAL A 30 20.94 3.42 -13.19
C VAL A 30 20.99 2.22 -14.14
N ILE A 31 19.98 2.01 -14.96
CA ILE A 31 19.92 0.91 -15.92
C ILE A 31 21.08 1.02 -16.95
N MET A 32 21.31 2.23 -17.45
CA MET A 32 22.42 2.47 -18.41
C MET A 32 23.80 2.29 -17.77
N SER A 33 23.99 2.75 -16.53
CA SER A 33 25.26 2.57 -15.81
C SER A 33 25.55 1.11 -15.43
N ALA A 34 24.50 0.27 -15.38
CA ALA A 34 24.63 -1.17 -15.23
C ALA A 34 24.82 -1.93 -16.58
N GLY A 35 25.13 -1.24 -17.67
CA GLY A 35 25.33 -1.85 -18.99
C GLY A 35 24.04 -2.06 -19.81
N GLY A 36 22.88 -1.56 -19.34
CA GLY A 36 21.60 -1.67 -20.03
C GLY A 36 20.83 -2.96 -19.69
N ILE A 37 19.61 -3.05 -20.23
CA ILE A 37 18.65 -4.13 -19.90
C ILE A 37 19.22 -5.52 -20.24
N THR A 38 19.85 -5.67 -21.42
CA THR A 38 20.37 -6.96 -21.88
C THR A 38 21.49 -7.45 -20.97
N HIS A 39 22.45 -6.60 -20.66
CA HIS A 39 23.58 -6.94 -19.79
C HIS A 39 23.08 -7.30 -18.37
N VAL A 40 22.17 -6.53 -17.81
CA VAL A 40 21.56 -6.83 -16.50
C VAL A 40 20.93 -8.23 -16.48
N ASN A 41 20.18 -8.59 -17.53
CA ASN A 41 19.58 -9.92 -17.63
C ASN A 41 20.61 -11.03 -17.78
N GLU A 42 21.69 -10.81 -18.53
CA GLU A 42 22.80 -11.77 -18.68
C GLU A 42 23.52 -12.01 -17.36
N VAL A 43 23.83 -10.95 -16.62
CA VAL A 43 24.46 -11.05 -15.29
C VAL A 43 23.56 -11.78 -14.30
N LEU A 44 22.27 -11.44 -14.26
CA LEU A 44 21.31 -12.11 -13.38
C LEU A 44 21.12 -13.58 -13.74
N ALA A 45 21.03 -13.91 -15.04
CA ALA A 45 20.94 -15.29 -15.51
C ALA A 45 22.22 -16.09 -15.18
N GLY A 46 23.37 -15.43 -15.14
CA GLY A 46 24.65 -16.03 -14.73
C GLY A 46 24.73 -16.33 -13.23
N ILE A 47 24.00 -15.59 -12.38
CA ILE A 47 23.86 -15.87 -10.94
C ILE A 47 22.93 -17.07 -10.74
N ASP A 48 21.73 -16.97 -11.29
CA ASP A 48 20.70 -18.02 -11.27
C ASP A 48 19.75 -17.80 -12.46
N PRO A 49 19.60 -18.78 -13.38
CA PRO A 49 18.70 -18.68 -14.53
C PRO A 49 17.24 -18.37 -14.16
N ASN A 50 16.82 -18.68 -12.94
CA ASN A 50 15.47 -18.39 -12.47
C ASN A 50 15.23 -16.90 -12.15
N LEU A 51 16.29 -16.11 -11.92
CA LEU A 51 16.15 -14.67 -11.65
C LEU A 51 15.59 -13.88 -12.84
N VAL A 52 15.67 -14.42 -14.04
CA VAL A 52 15.13 -13.81 -15.26
C VAL A 52 13.79 -14.42 -15.69
N GLN A 53 13.20 -15.30 -14.88
CA GLN A 53 11.89 -15.88 -15.12
C GLN A 53 10.80 -15.11 -14.35
N PRO A 54 9.55 -15.09 -14.86
CA PRO A 54 8.45 -14.37 -14.23
C PRO A 54 7.98 -14.97 -12.91
N ALA A 55 8.25 -16.27 -12.68
CA ALA A 55 7.95 -16.97 -11.43
C ALA A 55 8.90 -18.16 -11.24
N PHE A 56 9.15 -18.52 -9.98
CA PHE A 56 9.95 -19.68 -9.64
C PHE A 56 9.06 -20.91 -9.45
N PRO A 57 9.42 -22.08 -10.00
CA PRO A 57 8.72 -23.31 -9.67
C PRO A 57 8.98 -23.68 -8.20
N ALA A 58 7.91 -23.92 -7.43
CA ALA A 58 8.02 -24.48 -6.08
C ALA A 58 8.53 -25.92 -6.16
N PRO A 59 9.30 -26.42 -5.22
CA PRO A 59 9.81 -25.90 -3.96
C PRO A 59 11.31 -25.60 -3.93
N ALA A 60 11.97 -25.47 -5.09
CA ALA A 60 13.43 -25.43 -5.19
C ALA A 60 14.07 -24.20 -4.52
N TYR A 61 13.29 -23.16 -4.21
CA TYR A 61 13.81 -21.88 -3.70
C TYR A 61 13.13 -21.44 -2.42
N ALA A 62 13.44 -22.08 -1.31
CA ALA A 62 12.97 -21.64 0.02
C ALA A 62 13.32 -20.17 0.31
N ALA A 63 14.41 -19.65 -0.26
CA ALA A 63 14.81 -18.25 -0.16
C ALA A 63 13.91 -17.29 -0.98
N TYR A 64 13.19 -17.81 -2.00
CA TYR A 64 12.35 -17.02 -2.91
C TYR A 64 10.91 -17.50 -2.91
N ALA A 65 10.43 -18.01 -1.79
CA ALA A 65 9.05 -18.52 -1.65
C ALA A 65 7.96 -17.52 -2.05
N PHE A 66 8.27 -16.22 -2.04
CA PHE A 66 7.38 -15.13 -2.48
C PHE A 66 7.30 -14.95 -4.01
N CYS A 67 8.05 -15.72 -4.80
CA CYS A 67 8.02 -15.68 -6.27
C CYS A 67 7.29 -16.88 -6.89
N THR A 68 6.61 -17.70 -6.10
CA THR A 68 5.79 -18.81 -6.62
C THR A 68 4.53 -18.28 -7.32
N PRO A 69 3.96 -18.99 -8.31
CA PRO A 69 2.74 -18.57 -8.99
C PRO A 69 1.57 -18.30 -8.03
N GLU A 70 1.42 -19.13 -7.00
CA GLU A 70 0.36 -19.01 -5.99
C GLU A 70 0.55 -17.74 -5.16
N PHE A 71 1.78 -17.45 -4.75
CA PHE A 71 2.08 -16.22 -4.04
C PHE A 71 1.85 -14.99 -4.92
N LEU A 72 2.31 -15.00 -6.18
CA LEU A 72 2.12 -13.89 -7.12
C LEU A 72 0.64 -13.63 -7.40
N PHE A 73 -0.18 -14.67 -7.52
CA PHE A 73 -1.62 -14.53 -7.64
C PHE A 73 -2.24 -13.86 -6.41
N SER A 74 -1.88 -14.35 -5.23
CA SER A 74 -2.34 -13.76 -3.96
C SER A 74 -1.86 -12.33 -3.78
N PHE A 75 -0.66 -12.02 -4.24
CA PHE A 75 -0.06 -10.69 -4.22
C PHE A 75 -0.75 -9.72 -5.17
N ALA A 76 -1.18 -10.19 -6.34
CA ALA A 76 -2.00 -9.38 -7.23
C ALA A 76 -3.34 -8.98 -6.57
N ILE A 77 -4.03 -9.91 -5.92
CA ILE A 77 -5.24 -9.63 -5.15
C ILE A 77 -4.95 -8.63 -4.01
N LEU A 78 -3.85 -8.85 -3.28
CA LEU A 78 -3.41 -7.97 -2.20
C LEU A 78 -3.28 -6.52 -2.66
N LEU A 79 -2.58 -6.29 -3.76
CA LEU A 79 -2.35 -4.94 -4.27
C LEU A 79 -3.59 -4.34 -4.92
N MET A 80 -4.32 -5.11 -5.74
CA MET A 80 -5.50 -4.60 -6.44
C MET A 80 -6.64 -4.24 -5.48
N ILE A 81 -7.00 -5.14 -4.59
CA ILE A 81 -8.14 -4.95 -3.69
C ILE A 81 -7.72 -4.28 -2.38
N GLY A 82 -6.61 -4.70 -1.79
CA GLY A 82 -6.16 -4.20 -0.49
C GLY A 82 -5.86 -2.70 -0.50
N LEU A 83 -5.16 -2.21 -1.51
CA LEU A 83 -4.90 -0.77 -1.66
C LEU A 83 -6.18 0.01 -1.99
N SER A 84 -7.06 -0.53 -2.85
CA SER A 84 -8.30 0.15 -3.22
C SER A 84 -9.27 0.31 -2.06
N CYS A 85 -9.27 -0.63 -1.11
CA CYS A 85 -10.12 -0.60 0.07
C CYS A 85 -9.46 0.09 1.28
N ALA A 86 -8.23 0.56 1.15
CA ALA A 86 -7.53 1.23 2.23
C ALA A 86 -8.22 2.56 2.60
N PRO A 87 -8.48 2.84 3.89
CA PRO A 87 -9.27 4.00 4.32
C PRO A 87 -8.77 5.34 3.78
N HIS A 88 -7.46 5.54 3.71
CA HIS A 88 -6.86 6.76 3.17
C HIS A 88 -7.08 6.91 1.66
N VAL A 89 -7.18 5.81 0.91
CA VAL A 89 -7.50 5.82 -0.53
C VAL A 89 -8.98 6.10 -0.74
N VAL A 90 -9.85 5.41 -0.01
CA VAL A 90 -11.30 5.62 -0.07
C VAL A 90 -11.65 7.08 0.27
N ASN A 91 -11.06 7.65 1.30
CA ASN A 91 -11.25 9.07 1.65
C ASN A 91 -10.84 10.02 0.52
N ASN A 92 -9.78 9.72 -0.22
CA ASN A 92 -9.36 10.54 -1.36
C ASN A 92 -10.37 10.44 -2.53
N VAL A 93 -10.89 9.24 -2.79
CA VAL A 93 -11.91 9.02 -3.83
C VAL A 93 -13.20 9.78 -3.49
N LEU A 94 -13.64 9.72 -2.23
CA LEU A 94 -14.83 10.45 -1.75
C LEU A 94 -14.66 11.98 -1.77
N ALA A 95 -13.42 12.48 -1.75
CA ALA A 95 -13.11 13.92 -1.80
C ALA A 95 -13.11 14.51 -3.22
N VAL A 96 -13.27 13.70 -4.26
CA VAL A 96 -13.30 14.18 -5.65
C VAL A 96 -14.57 14.96 -5.93
N LYS A 97 -14.43 16.18 -6.43
CA LYS A 97 -15.54 17.12 -6.63
C LYS A 97 -16.49 16.71 -7.77
N GLU A 98 -15.93 16.18 -8.85
CA GLU A 98 -16.69 15.86 -10.07
C GLU A 98 -16.36 14.45 -10.52
N TYR A 99 -17.37 13.59 -10.58
CA TYR A 99 -17.20 12.17 -10.96
C TYR A 99 -16.76 11.97 -12.41
N GLN A 100 -16.96 12.94 -13.29
CA GLN A 100 -16.51 12.84 -14.68
C GLN A 100 -15.00 12.64 -14.84
N TYR A 101 -14.20 13.08 -13.85
CA TYR A 101 -12.76 12.84 -13.86
C TYR A 101 -12.42 11.35 -13.72
N PHE A 102 -13.27 10.54 -13.10
CA PHE A 102 -13.06 9.11 -12.98
C PHE A 102 -13.03 8.37 -14.32
N LYS A 103 -13.56 8.97 -15.38
CA LYS A 103 -13.52 8.38 -16.72
C LYS A 103 -12.09 8.16 -17.21
N TRP A 104 -11.18 9.08 -16.90
CA TRP A 104 -9.80 9.04 -17.38
C TRP A 104 -8.79 8.56 -16.34
N VAL A 105 -9.12 8.68 -15.05
CA VAL A 105 -8.24 8.30 -13.94
C VAL A 105 -7.72 6.86 -14.06
N PRO A 106 -8.52 5.82 -14.35
CA PRO A 106 -8.00 4.46 -14.45
C PRO A 106 -6.94 4.31 -15.55
N LEU A 107 -7.19 4.88 -16.75
CA LEU A 107 -6.25 4.79 -17.85
C LEU A 107 -4.95 5.54 -17.58
N VAL A 108 -5.05 6.79 -17.10
CA VAL A 108 -3.87 7.61 -16.79
C VAL A 108 -3.07 6.97 -15.65
N SER A 109 -3.75 6.51 -14.59
CA SER A 109 -3.10 5.84 -13.48
C SER A 109 -2.40 4.56 -13.92
N PHE A 110 -3.03 3.75 -14.76
CA PHE A 110 -2.43 2.52 -15.28
C PHE A 110 -1.15 2.80 -16.06
N LEU A 111 -1.19 3.78 -16.97
CA LEU A 111 -0.02 4.11 -17.81
C LEU A 111 1.12 4.72 -16.97
N VAL A 112 0.82 5.73 -16.15
CA VAL A 112 1.84 6.42 -15.37
C VAL A 112 2.41 5.51 -14.29
N TYR A 113 1.54 4.84 -13.52
CA TYR A 113 1.95 3.93 -12.46
C TYR A 113 2.71 2.72 -13.02
N GLY A 114 2.21 2.12 -14.12
CA GLY A 114 2.86 1.00 -14.80
C GLY A 114 4.27 1.36 -15.25
N LEU A 115 4.45 2.50 -15.91
CA LEU A 115 5.76 2.98 -16.35
C LEU A 115 6.70 3.23 -15.16
N VAL A 116 6.24 3.97 -14.15
CA VAL A 116 7.04 4.28 -12.96
C VAL A 116 7.45 3.00 -12.22
N MET A 117 6.51 2.06 -12.01
CA MET A 117 6.79 0.80 -11.36
C MET A 117 7.75 -0.08 -12.16
N PHE A 118 7.60 -0.15 -13.47
CA PHE A 118 8.53 -0.87 -14.34
C PHE A 118 9.96 -0.32 -14.17
N LEU A 119 10.13 0.98 -14.27
CA LEU A 119 11.45 1.63 -14.18
C LEU A 119 12.09 1.42 -12.79
N ILE A 120 11.34 1.60 -11.70
CA ILE A 120 11.85 1.38 -10.35
C ILE A 120 12.25 -0.08 -10.14
N LYS A 121 11.39 -1.03 -10.53
CA LYS A 121 11.69 -2.46 -10.39
C LYS A 121 12.91 -2.87 -11.19
N PHE A 122 13.00 -2.42 -12.44
CA PHE A 122 14.13 -2.75 -13.27
C PHE A 122 15.45 -2.12 -12.77
N SER A 123 15.38 -0.93 -12.18
CA SER A 123 16.53 -0.32 -11.51
C SER A 123 17.00 -1.13 -10.28
N GLY A 124 16.08 -1.80 -9.60
CA GLY A 124 16.42 -2.74 -8.53
C GLY A 124 17.21 -3.95 -9.06
N PHE A 125 16.78 -4.51 -10.19
CA PHE A 125 17.53 -5.58 -10.88
C PHE A 125 18.89 -5.10 -11.35
N ALA A 126 18.99 -3.91 -11.93
CA ALA A 126 20.24 -3.29 -12.32
C ALA A 126 21.18 -3.11 -11.13
N GLY A 127 20.68 -2.61 -10.00
CA GLY A 127 21.45 -2.51 -8.77
C GLY A 127 21.94 -3.86 -8.24
N ARG A 128 21.14 -4.93 -8.34
CA ARG A 128 21.55 -6.29 -7.99
C ARG A 128 22.67 -6.80 -8.89
N ALA A 129 22.59 -6.54 -10.20
CA ALA A 129 23.64 -6.89 -11.14
C ALA A 129 24.96 -6.15 -10.82
N MET A 130 24.89 -4.83 -10.55
CA MET A 130 26.06 -4.03 -10.15
C MET A 130 26.72 -4.53 -8.87
N VAL A 131 25.94 -5.01 -7.90
CA VAL A 131 26.48 -5.64 -6.67
C VAL A 131 27.20 -6.95 -7.01
N ALA A 132 26.65 -7.77 -7.91
CA ALA A 132 27.26 -9.03 -8.32
C ALA A 132 28.58 -8.85 -9.08
N GLU A 133 28.68 -7.79 -9.86
CA GLU A 133 29.90 -7.41 -10.58
C GLU A 133 30.94 -6.67 -9.72
N GLY A 134 30.60 -6.39 -8.44
CA GLY A 134 31.48 -5.65 -7.54
C GLY A 134 31.56 -4.14 -7.82
N LEU A 135 30.71 -3.62 -8.69
CA LEU A 135 30.63 -2.18 -8.98
C LEU A 135 29.97 -1.38 -7.83
N LEU A 136 29.16 -2.04 -7.05
CA LEU A 136 28.42 -1.44 -5.95
C LEU A 136 28.64 -2.21 -4.66
N THR A 137 29.13 -1.52 -3.63
CA THR A 137 29.24 -2.05 -2.27
C THR A 137 28.13 -1.51 -1.40
N LEU A 138 27.33 -2.41 -0.82
CA LEU A 138 26.26 -2.03 0.11
C LEU A 138 26.84 -1.87 1.52
N PRO A 139 26.18 -1.07 2.38
CA PRO A 139 26.60 -0.93 3.77
C PRO A 139 26.41 -2.26 4.53
N ASP A 140 27.29 -2.52 5.49
CA ASP A 140 27.18 -3.70 6.37
C ASP A 140 26.14 -3.44 7.48
N VAL A 141 24.88 -3.46 7.10
CA VAL A 141 23.74 -3.26 8.00
C VAL A 141 22.65 -4.29 7.71
N ALA A 142 21.83 -4.56 8.71
CA ALA A 142 20.63 -5.36 8.50
C ALA A 142 19.75 -4.72 7.39
N ASN A 143 19.20 -5.56 6.52
CA ASN A 143 18.36 -5.11 5.40
C ASN A 143 19.10 -4.19 4.40
N ALA A 144 20.39 -4.44 4.13
CA ALA A 144 21.22 -3.68 3.19
C ALA A 144 20.57 -3.54 1.79
N GLN A 145 19.74 -4.49 1.39
CA GLN A 145 19.00 -4.49 0.13
C GLN A 145 18.03 -3.31 -0.02
N ASP A 146 17.54 -2.71 1.06
CA ASP A 146 16.68 -1.52 1.01
C ASP A 146 17.44 -0.29 0.50
N PHE A 147 18.77 -0.30 0.55
CA PHE A 147 19.64 0.78 0.12
C PHE A 147 20.13 0.64 -1.33
N VAL A 148 19.91 -0.50 -1.99
CA VAL A 148 20.44 -0.80 -3.34
C VAL A 148 20.18 0.33 -4.33
N PHE A 149 18.92 0.79 -4.43
CA PHE A 149 18.56 1.82 -5.39
C PHE A 149 19.23 3.17 -5.09
N VAL A 150 19.32 3.56 -3.83
CA VAL A 150 19.96 4.83 -3.41
C VAL A 150 21.45 4.82 -3.74
N TYR A 151 22.14 3.72 -3.48
CA TYR A 151 23.56 3.55 -3.80
C TYR A 151 23.79 3.44 -5.31
N ALA A 152 22.91 2.76 -6.03
CA ALA A 152 22.98 2.67 -7.49
C ALA A 152 22.82 4.05 -8.17
N VAL A 153 21.92 4.90 -7.66
CA VAL A 153 21.78 6.29 -8.13
C VAL A 153 23.04 7.10 -7.82
N HIS A 154 23.64 6.94 -6.63
CA HIS A 154 24.88 7.60 -6.29
C HIS A 154 26.01 7.21 -7.27
N TYR A 155 26.14 5.91 -7.54
CA TYR A 155 27.11 5.40 -8.53
C TYR A 155 26.85 5.93 -9.93
N ALA A 156 25.60 5.91 -10.39
CA ALA A 156 25.22 6.34 -11.74
C ALA A 156 25.41 7.84 -12.00
N THR A 157 25.18 8.67 -10.98
CA THR A 157 25.28 10.12 -11.11
C THR A 157 26.70 10.65 -10.90
N GLN A 158 27.53 9.97 -10.12
CA GLN A 158 28.87 10.36 -9.70
C GLN A 158 28.96 11.82 -9.19
N SER A 159 27.84 12.33 -8.71
CA SER A 159 27.68 13.71 -8.25
C SER A 159 26.91 13.77 -6.92
N VAL A 160 27.56 14.26 -5.88
CA VAL A 160 26.93 14.46 -4.57
C VAL A 160 25.74 15.42 -4.65
N PHE A 161 25.80 16.40 -5.54
CA PHE A 161 24.71 17.37 -5.73
C PHE A 161 23.47 16.71 -6.33
N LEU A 162 23.62 15.92 -7.40
CA LEU A 162 22.51 15.19 -8.03
C LEU A 162 21.95 14.14 -7.09
N TRP A 163 22.79 13.44 -6.35
CA TRP A 163 22.36 12.48 -5.33
C TRP A 163 21.56 13.18 -4.21
N GLY A 164 21.98 14.38 -3.77
CA GLY A 164 21.24 15.20 -2.81
C GLY A 164 19.85 15.60 -3.32
N ILE A 165 19.73 16.03 -4.57
CA ILE A 165 18.43 16.31 -5.21
C ILE A 165 17.55 15.05 -5.18
N PHE A 166 18.09 13.89 -5.54
CA PHE A 166 17.36 12.64 -5.53
C PHE A 166 16.89 12.24 -4.13
N ALA A 167 17.74 12.42 -3.10
CA ALA A 167 17.34 12.19 -1.71
C ALA A 167 16.15 13.08 -1.30
N VAL A 168 16.14 14.35 -1.72
CA VAL A 168 14.99 15.24 -1.49
C VAL A 168 13.74 14.76 -2.20
N ILE A 169 13.85 14.23 -3.42
CA ILE A 169 12.71 13.65 -4.16
C ILE A 169 12.12 12.44 -3.43
N ILE A 170 12.99 11.54 -2.93
CA ILE A 170 12.54 10.38 -2.13
C ILE A 170 11.84 10.85 -0.86
N LEU A 171 12.43 11.79 -0.12
CA LEU A 171 11.82 12.34 1.09
C LEU A 171 10.46 12.98 0.80
N ALA A 172 10.34 13.74 -0.28
CA ALA A 172 9.08 14.34 -0.71
C ALA A 172 8.00 13.26 -0.98
N ALA A 173 8.36 12.17 -1.64
CA ALA A 173 7.46 11.05 -1.92
C ALA A 173 6.99 10.35 -0.63
N VAL A 174 7.91 10.06 0.28
CA VAL A 174 7.61 9.45 1.59
C VAL A 174 6.69 10.36 2.41
N MET A 175 7.00 11.65 2.49
CA MET A 175 6.21 12.63 3.24
C MET A 175 4.77 12.72 2.73
N SER A 176 4.53 12.68 1.41
CA SER A 176 3.19 12.78 0.85
C SER A 176 2.27 11.63 1.30
N THR A 177 2.80 10.43 1.40
CA THR A 177 2.06 9.24 1.84
C THR A 177 1.89 9.21 3.36
N THR A 178 2.97 9.47 4.10
CA THR A 178 2.97 9.45 5.57
C THR A 178 2.00 10.47 6.14
N ASP A 179 1.97 11.69 5.59
CA ASP A 179 1.05 12.74 6.04
C ASP A 179 -0.42 12.31 5.91
N ARG A 180 -0.78 11.65 4.81
CA ARG A 180 -2.16 11.17 4.61
C ARG A 180 -2.53 10.06 5.59
N LEU A 181 -1.63 9.10 5.81
CA LEU A 181 -1.85 8.03 6.78
C LEU A 181 -2.02 8.59 8.19
N MET A 182 -1.13 9.50 8.61
CA MET A 182 -1.18 10.12 9.94
C MET A 182 -2.45 10.95 10.14
N LEU A 183 -2.88 11.71 9.12
CA LEU A 183 -4.13 12.47 9.16
C LEU A 183 -5.35 11.55 9.24
N THR A 184 -5.34 10.44 8.50
CA THR A 184 -6.43 9.46 8.55
C THR A 184 -6.56 8.87 9.95
N VAL A 185 -5.46 8.39 10.54
CA VAL A 185 -5.45 7.85 11.91
C VAL A 185 -5.95 8.89 12.91
N GLY A 186 -5.42 10.12 12.86
CA GLY A 186 -5.83 11.19 13.77
C GLY A 186 -7.30 11.58 13.62
N SER A 187 -7.80 11.68 12.38
CA SER A 187 -9.20 12.06 12.13
C SER A 187 -10.18 10.96 12.52
N MET A 188 -9.89 9.71 12.19
CA MET A 188 -10.73 8.57 12.56
C MET A 188 -10.83 8.43 14.09
N PHE A 189 -9.71 8.57 14.79
CA PHE A 189 -9.74 8.48 16.26
C PHE A 189 -10.48 9.65 16.89
N GLY A 190 -10.24 10.89 16.43
CA GLY A 190 -10.87 12.08 17.00
C GLY A 190 -12.35 12.21 16.65
N TRP A 191 -12.71 11.93 15.39
CA TRP A 191 -14.09 12.06 14.94
C TRP A 191 -14.91 10.81 15.18
N ASP A 192 -14.44 9.65 14.68
CA ASP A 192 -15.26 8.45 14.70
C ASP A 192 -15.32 7.80 16.08
N ILE A 193 -14.19 7.74 16.79
CA ILE A 193 -14.15 7.14 18.13
C ILE A 193 -14.51 8.15 19.19
N TYR A 194 -13.77 9.26 19.29
CA TYR A 194 -13.95 10.17 20.42
C TYR A 194 -15.30 10.89 20.36
N ARG A 195 -15.65 11.52 19.21
CA ARG A 195 -16.90 12.27 19.09
C ARG A 195 -18.10 11.36 18.97
N ASN A 196 -18.07 10.34 18.10
CA ASN A 196 -19.27 9.56 17.82
C ASN A 196 -19.55 8.47 18.84
N VAL A 197 -18.51 7.94 19.52
CA VAL A 197 -18.67 6.82 20.46
C VAL A 197 -18.49 7.29 21.92
N LEU A 198 -17.37 7.97 22.23
CA LEU A 198 -17.01 8.28 23.62
C LEU A 198 -17.72 9.54 24.15
N LYS A 199 -17.82 10.58 23.35
CA LYS A 199 -18.36 11.89 23.78
C LYS A 199 -19.15 12.59 22.68
N PRO A 200 -20.42 12.20 22.44
CA PRO A 200 -21.23 12.75 21.32
C PRO A 200 -21.39 14.27 21.31
N ASN A 201 -21.32 14.91 22.48
CA ASN A 201 -21.42 16.37 22.64
C ASN A 201 -20.05 17.06 22.76
N ALA A 202 -18.96 16.43 22.29
CA ALA A 202 -17.63 17.02 22.35
C ALA A 202 -17.56 18.28 21.48
N LYS A 203 -16.91 19.33 22.01
CA LYS A 203 -16.62 20.55 21.24
C LYS A 203 -15.58 20.25 20.14
N ASP A 204 -15.67 20.95 19.03
CA ASP A 204 -14.73 20.77 17.91
C ASP A 204 -13.26 21.00 18.33
N SER A 205 -13.03 21.87 19.31
CA SER A 205 -11.70 22.09 19.92
C SER A 205 -11.14 20.82 20.59
N ASP A 206 -12.00 20.04 21.27
CA ASP A 206 -11.60 18.84 21.97
C ASP A 206 -11.34 17.71 20.99
N VAL A 207 -12.19 17.57 19.95
CA VAL A 207 -12.00 16.64 18.84
C VAL A 207 -10.65 16.88 18.15
N LEU A 208 -10.37 18.17 17.85
CA LEU A 208 -9.12 18.55 17.21
C LEU A 208 -7.89 18.26 18.11
N ARG A 209 -8.02 18.48 19.43
CA ARG A 209 -6.97 18.17 20.40
C ARG A 209 -6.70 16.67 20.45
N VAL A 210 -7.73 15.84 20.54
CA VAL A 210 -7.62 14.38 20.54
C VAL A 210 -7.00 13.90 19.24
N SER A 211 -7.46 14.40 18.07
CA SER A 211 -6.87 14.06 16.77
C SER A 211 -5.36 14.36 16.73
N ARG A 212 -4.93 15.51 17.23
CA ARG A 212 -3.50 15.87 17.26
C ARG A 212 -2.69 14.96 18.18
N ILE A 213 -3.21 14.67 19.37
CA ILE A 213 -2.53 13.76 20.32
C ILE A 213 -2.39 12.37 19.70
N THR A 214 -3.44 11.85 19.08
CA THR A 214 -3.41 10.55 18.41
C THR A 214 -2.40 10.53 17.26
N THR A 215 -2.37 11.58 16.44
CA THR A 215 -1.38 11.70 15.35
C THR A 215 0.05 11.68 15.87
N VAL A 216 0.34 12.44 16.94
CA VAL A 216 1.68 12.48 17.55
C VAL A 216 2.04 11.12 18.18
N ALA A 217 1.09 10.49 18.87
CA ALA A 217 1.31 9.16 19.45
C ALA A 217 1.58 8.10 18.38
N ALA A 218 0.80 8.10 17.29
CA ALA A 218 1.03 7.22 16.15
C ALA A 218 2.40 7.46 15.51
N ALA A 219 2.80 8.71 15.32
CA ALA A 219 4.11 9.07 14.78
C ALA A 219 5.25 8.59 15.71
N ALA A 220 5.12 8.76 17.01
CA ALA A 220 6.11 8.29 17.99
C ALA A 220 6.26 6.76 17.96
N ILE A 221 5.15 6.02 17.92
CA ILE A 221 5.15 4.56 17.80
C ILE A 221 5.85 4.14 16.49
N THR A 222 5.48 4.76 15.37
CA THR A 222 6.10 4.47 14.07
C THR A 222 7.61 4.73 14.10
N LEU A 223 8.05 5.83 14.74
CA LEU A 223 9.46 6.17 14.85
C LEU A 223 10.25 5.11 15.65
N ILE A 224 9.67 4.58 16.74
CA ILE A 224 10.31 3.52 17.54
C ILE A 224 10.58 2.28 16.69
N PHE A 225 9.61 1.85 15.87
CA PHE A 225 9.79 0.73 14.94
C PHE A 225 10.71 1.06 13.76
N ALA A 226 10.83 2.33 13.38
CA ALA A 226 11.69 2.74 12.26
C ALA A 226 13.18 2.79 12.65
N ILE A 227 13.54 2.92 13.92
CA ILE A 227 14.92 2.93 14.38
C ILE A 227 15.60 1.57 14.13
N ASN A 228 14.90 0.48 14.41
CA ASN A 228 15.37 -0.89 14.13
C ASN A 228 14.25 -1.66 13.43
N PRO A 229 14.12 -1.56 12.11
CA PRO A 229 13.07 -2.25 11.39
C PRO A 229 13.28 -3.78 11.48
N PRO A 230 12.25 -4.54 11.90
CA PRO A 230 12.37 -5.99 12.10
C PRO A 230 12.50 -6.78 10.80
N GLU A 231 12.13 -6.18 9.67
CA GLU A 231 12.09 -6.82 8.35
C GLU A 231 12.41 -5.81 7.26
N ILE A 232 12.67 -6.33 6.05
CA ILE A 232 12.78 -5.54 4.83
C ILE A 232 11.53 -4.68 4.67
N LEU A 233 11.71 -3.40 4.34
CA LEU A 233 10.64 -2.40 4.24
C LEU A 233 9.46 -2.86 3.36
N ALA A 234 9.74 -3.54 2.26
CA ALA A 234 8.70 -4.05 1.37
C ALA A 234 7.76 -5.04 2.09
N PHE A 235 8.28 -5.94 2.91
CA PHE A 235 7.47 -6.92 3.65
C PHE A 235 6.60 -6.25 4.71
N LEU A 236 7.10 -5.23 5.39
CA LEU A 236 6.32 -4.45 6.36
C LEU A 236 5.13 -3.75 5.68
N ILE A 237 5.36 -3.18 4.49
CA ILE A 237 4.29 -2.57 3.69
C ILE A 237 3.25 -3.62 3.27
N TRP A 238 3.68 -4.79 2.78
CA TRP A 238 2.77 -5.86 2.36
C TRP A 238 1.96 -6.43 3.53
N MET A 239 2.56 -6.55 4.70
CA MET A 239 1.84 -6.93 5.92
C MET A 239 0.75 -5.90 6.26
N GLY A 240 1.07 -4.61 6.23
CA GLY A 240 0.11 -3.54 6.47
C GLY A 240 -1.06 -3.55 5.49
N ILE A 241 -0.77 -3.69 4.18
CA ILE A 241 -1.81 -3.81 3.14
C ILE A 241 -2.63 -5.09 3.35
N GLY A 242 -2.01 -6.19 3.77
CA GLY A 242 -2.67 -7.46 4.07
C GLY A 242 -3.69 -7.34 5.20
N VAL A 243 -3.36 -6.62 6.27
CA VAL A 243 -4.31 -6.31 7.35
C VAL A 243 -5.45 -5.44 6.84
N MET A 244 -5.17 -4.42 6.02
CA MET A 244 -6.21 -3.56 5.42
C MET A 244 -7.13 -4.37 4.51
N LEU A 245 -6.59 -5.23 3.65
CA LEU A 245 -7.37 -6.12 2.78
C LEU A 245 -8.31 -6.99 3.60
N SER A 246 -7.78 -7.65 4.62
CA SER A 246 -8.54 -8.59 5.44
C SER A 246 -9.66 -7.95 6.26
N THR A 247 -9.44 -6.70 6.68
CA THR A 247 -10.37 -5.98 7.56
C THR A 247 -11.42 -5.18 6.79
N PHE A 248 -11.03 -4.50 5.71
CA PHE A 248 -11.90 -3.50 5.06
C PHE A 248 -12.48 -3.95 3.72
N ALA A 249 -11.83 -4.86 2.99
CA ALA A 249 -12.28 -5.18 1.63
C ALA A 249 -13.67 -5.83 1.60
N VAL A 250 -13.89 -6.85 2.43
CA VAL A 250 -15.16 -7.58 2.43
C VAL A 250 -16.33 -6.70 2.85
N PRO A 251 -16.31 -5.99 4.01
CA PRO A 251 -17.43 -5.18 4.42
C PRO A 251 -17.67 -3.99 3.47
N LEU A 252 -16.63 -3.41 2.88
CA LEU A 252 -16.76 -2.33 1.91
C LEU A 252 -17.43 -2.83 0.62
N LEU A 253 -16.93 -3.91 0.02
CA LEU A 253 -17.49 -4.46 -1.21
C LEU A 253 -18.88 -5.04 -1.00
N ALA A 254 -19.11 -5.73 0.10
CA ALA A 254 -20.44 -6.24 0.43
C ALA A 254 -21.43 -5.09 0.66
N GLY A 255 -21.04 -4.03 1.36
CA GLY A 255 -21.89 -2.86 1.56
C GLY A 255 -22.24 -2.14 0.27
N LEU A 256 -21.35 -2.16 -0.73
CA LEU A 256 -21.57 -1.53 -2.03
C LEU A 256 -22.43 -2.39 -2.99
N TYR A 257 -22.26 -3.71 -2.99
CA TYR A 257 -22.78 -4.59 -4.04
C TYR A 257 -23.81 -5.61 -3.55
N TRP A 258 -23.86 -5.90 -2.25
CA TRP A 258 -24.71 -6.95 -1.72
C TRP A 258 -25.84 -6.40 -0.85
N ARG A 259 -27.07 -6.44 -1.34
CA ARG A 259 -28.28 -5.98 -0.62
C ARG A 259 -28.57 -6.74 0.68
N GLY A 260 -28.03 -7.92 0.87
CA GLY A 260 -28.15 -8.71 2.09
C GLY A 260 -27.14 -8.35 3.18
N ALA A 261 -26.21 -7.44 2.91
CA ALA A 261 -25.23 -6.98 3.89
C ALA A 261 -25.91 -6.24 5.05
N THR A 262 -25.56 -6.62 6.29
CA THR A 262 -26.08 -5.97 7.50
C THR A 262 -24.95 -5.27 8.26
N ARG A 263 -25.32 -4.33 9.12
CA ARG A 263 -24.36 -3.63 9.99
C ARG A 263 -23.59 -4.61 10.88
N GLU A 264 -24.30 -5.55 11.47
CA GLU A 264 -23.76 -6.59 12.36
C GLU A 264 -22.80 -7.50 11.59
N GLY A 265 -23.18 -7.88 10.35
CA GLY A 265 -22.34 -8.64 9.44
C GLY A 265 -21.05 -7.90 9.10
N ALA A 266 -21.11 -6.60 8.83
CA ALA A 266 -19.94 -5.78 8.56
C ALA A 266 -18.99 -5.69 9.76
N ILE A 267 -19.54 -5.49 10.97
CA ILE A 267 -18.73 -5.45 12.21
C ILE A 267 -18.05 -6.81 12.46
N ALA A 268 -18.82 -7.89 12.32
CA ALA A 268 -18.28 -9.26 12.50
C ALA A 268 -17.19 -9.58 11.45
N SER A 269 -17.39 -9.17 10.21
CA SER A 269 -16.42 -9.31 9.11
C SER A 269 -15.12 -8.59 9.41
N MET A 270 -15.19 -7.33 9.85
CA MET A 270 -14.00 -6.55 10.23
C MET A 270 -13.25 -7.20 11.41
N ALA A 271 -13.98 -7.60 12.45
CA ALA A 271 -13.38 -8.24 13.61
C ALA A 271 -12.73 -9.59 13.24
N ALA A 272 -13.44 -10.44 12.50
CA ALA A 272 -12.91 -11.73 12.05
C ALA A 272 -11.70 -11.56 11.12
N GLY A 273 -11.75 -10.60 10.19
CA GLY A 273 -10.65 -10.28 9.30
C GLY A 273 -9.42 -9.80 10.02
N LEU A 274 -9.58 -8.91 11.01
CA LEU A 274 -8.48 -8.40 11.83
C LEU A 274 -7.84 -9.51 12.70
N VAL A 275 -8.65 -10.30 13.38
CA VAL A 275 -8.15 -11.43 14.21
C VAL A 275 -7.46 -12.47 13.34
N ALA A 276 -8.08 -12.86 12.22
CA ALA A 276 -7.49 -13.81 11.28
C ALA A 276 -6.18 -13.27 10.68
N ALA A 277 -6.10 -11.99 10.34
CA ALA A 277 -4.86 -11.37 9.86
C ALA A 277 -3.75 -11.43 10.91
N GLY A 278 -4.07 -11.23 12.18
CA GLY A 278 -3.11 -11.41 13.29
C GLY A 278 -2.64 -12.85 13.40
N VAL A 279 -3.55 -13.81 13.40
CA VAL A 279 -3.23 -15.25 13.54
C VAL A 279 -2.43 -15.77 12.35
N PHE A 280 -2.93 -15.57 11.12
CA PHE A 280 -2.24 -16.06 9.91
C PHE A 280 -0.97 -15.26 9.61
N GLY A 281 -0.93 -13.96 9.94
CA GLY A 281 0.28 -13.14 9.83
C GLY A 281 1.37 -13.61 10.79
N TYR A 282 1.02 -13.88 12.04
CA TYR A 282 1.94 -14.47 13.01
C TYR A 282 2.44 -15.85 12.58
N TYR A 283 1.52 -16.71 12.12
CA TYR A 283 1.87 -18.04 11.61
C TYR A 283 2.84 -17.94 10.43
N TYR A 284 2.53 -17.07 9.45
CA TYR A 284 3.35 -16.86 8.26
C TYR A 284 4.75 -16.33 8.59
N GLN A 285 4.84 -15.44 9.58
CA GLN A 285 6.11 -14.82 9.94
C GLN A 285 7.00 -15.73 10.80
N PHE A 286 6.42 -16.43 11.77
CA PHE A 286 7.18 -17.09 12.84
C PHE A 286 7.13 -18.63 12.81
N ILE A 287 6.15 -19.23 12.12
CA ILE A 287 5.97 -20.68 12.16
C ILE A 287 6.32 -21.31 10.82
N ALA A 288 5.59 -20.97 9.75
CA ALA A 288 5.81 -21.54 8.43
C ALA A 288 5.32 -20.61 7.31
N LYS A 289 6.05 -20.56 6.21
CA LYS A 289 5.60 -19.85 5.02
C LYS A 289 4.42 -20.60 4.38
N LEU A 290 3.35 -19.86 4.12
CA LEU A 290 2.17 -20.35 3.42
C LEU A 290 2.37 -20.22 1.90
N PRO A 291 1.72 -21.06 1.08
CA PRO A 291 1.80 -20.96 -0.38
C PRO A 291 1.32 -19.62 -0.92
N MET A 292 0.29 -19.04 -0.29
CA MET A 292 -0.27 -17.73 -0.60
C MET A 292 0.03 -16.75 0.52
N HIS A 293 -0.07 -15.45 0.21
CA HIS A 293 0.03 -14.41 1.22
C HIS A 293 -1.05 -14.60 2.31
N PHE A 294 -0.70 -14.41 3.57
CA PHE A 294 -1.57 -14.67 4.74
C PHE A 294 -2.93 -13.97 4.65
N SER A 295 -2.99 -12.82 4.01
CA SER A 295 -4.21 -12.02 3.89
C SER A 295 -5.34 -12.72 3.12
N ILE A 296 -5.03 -13.65 2.21
CA ILE A 296 -6.06 -14.39 1.47
C ILE A 296 -6.86 -15.29 2.42
N TYR A 297 -6.17 -15.97 3.34
CA TYR A 297 -6.83 -16.81 4.36
C TYR A 297 -7.65 -15.94 5.32
N ALA A 298 -7.12 -14.78 5.70
CA ALA A 298 -7.84 -13.85 6.56
C ALA A 298 -9.06 -13.21 5.88
N VAL A 299 -8.99 -12.89 4.58
CA VAL A 299 -10.15 -12.43 3.79
C VAL A 299 -11.23 -13.51 3.72
N ALA A 300 -10.85 -14.78 3.56
CA ALA A 300 -11.81 -15.88 3.56
C ALA A 300 -12.58 -15.95 4.90
N CYS A 301 -11.88 -15.80 6.03
CA CYS A 301 -12.53 -15.71 7.34
C CYS A 301 -13.46 -14.50 7.46
N SER A 302 -13.01 -13.34 6.98
CA SER A 302 -13.82 -12.11 6.93
C SER A 302 -15.10 -12.30 6.11
N LEU A 303 -14.99 -12.93 4.93
CA LEU A 303 -16.12 -13.22 4.04
C LEU A 303 -17.12 -14.20 4.69
N VAL A 304 -16.63 -15.26 5.30
CA VAL A 304 -17.49 -16.21 6.02
C VAL A 304 -18.25 -15.54 7.13
N ALA A 305 -17.57 -14.71 7.95
CA ALA A 305 -18.21 -13.95 9.02
C ALA A 305 -19.25 -12.97 8.47
N MET A 306 -18.94 -12.24 7.38
CA MET A 306 -19.88 -11.34 6.72
C MET A 306 -21.16 -12.05 6.30
N VAL A 307 -21.03 -13.16 5.60
CA VAL A 307 -22.19 -13.89 5.08
C VAL A 307 -23.00 -14.53 6.21
N LEU A 308 -22.35 -15.25 7.12
CA LEU A 308 -23.07 -15.94 8.20
C LEU A 308 -23.80 -14.97 9.10
N VAL A 309 -23.16 -13.91 9.56
CA VAL A 309 -23.81 -12.95 10.47
C VAL A 309 -24.88 -12.15 9.75
N SER A 310 -24.67 -11.75 8.49
CA SER A 310 -25.70 -11.05 7.72
C SER A 310 -26.93 -11.90 7.44
N LEU A 311 -26.78 -13.22 7.28
CA LEU A 311 -27.92 -14.12 7.11
C LEU A 311 -28.70 -14.37 8.41
N LEU A 312 -28.03 -14.24 9.56
CA LEU A 312 -28.61 -14.47 10.89
C LEU A 312 -29.21 -13.21 11.52
N THR A 313 -28.92 -12.03 10.94
CA THR A 313 -29.37 -10.73 11.47
C THR A 313 -30.51 -10.16 10.64
N THR A 314 -31.26 -9.25 11.23
CA THR A 314 -32.38 -8.57 10.58
C THR A 314 -31.88 -7.76 9.39
N ARG A 315 -32.53 -7.94 8.24
CA ARG A 315 -32.21 -7.19 7.03
C ARG A 315 -32.53 -5.70 7.20
N ASN A 316 -31.72 -4.87 6.55
CA ASN A 316 -31.99 -3.43 6.49
C ASN A 316 -33.32 -3.14 5.77
N ASP A 317 -33.92 -2.00 6.10
CA ASP A 317 -35.14 -1.53 5.44
C ASP A 317 -34.91 -1.37 3.93
N THR A 318 -35.79 -1.95 3.12
CA THR A 318 -35.70 -1.91 1.66
C THR A 318 -35.73 -0.49 1.11
N ALA A 319 -36.47 0.43 1.77
CA ALA A 319 -36.50 1.83 1.37
C ALA A 319 -35.15 2.53 1.50
N VAL A 320 -34.42 2.27 2.58
CA VAL A 320 -33.05 2.81 2.79
C VAL A 320 -32.07 2.20 1.78
N LEU A 321 -32.22 0.90 1.48
CA LEU A 321 -31.38 0.23 0.48
C LEU A 321 -31.63 0.78 -0.92
N ASP A 322 -32.88 1.03 -1.28
CA ASP A 322 -33.21 1.57 -2.60
C ASP A 322 -32.71 3.02 -2.74
N GLU A 323 -32.81 3.84 -1.71
CA GLU A 323 -32.28 5.21 -1.71
C GLU A 323 -30.73 5.21 -1.84
N THR A 324 -30.05 4.36 -1.11
CA THR A 324 -28.58 4.31 -1.12
C THR A 324 -28.00 3.64 -2.38
N MET A 325 -28.71 2.65 -2.95
CA MET A 325 -28.25 1.93 -4.15
C MET A 325 -28.72 2.51 -5.48
N THR A 326 -29.70 3.40 -5.49
CA THR A 326 -30.14 4.12 -6.72
C THR A 326 -29.03 4.99 -7.32
N GLY A 327 -28.06 5.42 -6.53
CA GLY A 327 -26.87 6.12 -7.04
C GLY A 327 -26.10 5.37 -8.12
N TRP A 328 -26.21 4.03 -8.21
CA TRP A 328 -25.57 3.20 -9.23
C TRP A 328 -26.26 3.29 -10.60
N TYR A 329 -27.53 3.74 -10.63
CA TYR A 329 -28.36 3.81 -11.83
C TYR A 329 -28.58 5.25 -12.32
N ILE A 330 -27.87 6.24 -11.80
CA ILE A 330 -27.91 7.59 -12.34
C ILE A 330 -27.29 7.55 -13.72
N GLN A 331 -28.15 7.48 -14.73
CA GLN A 331 -27.72 7.66 -16.12
C GLN A 331 -27.10 9.06 -16.25
N PRO A 332 -25.93 9.18 -16.87
CA PRO A 332 -25.36 10.48 -17.17
C PRO A 332 -26.34 11.22 -18.09
N LYS A 333 -26.83 12.38 -17.63
CA LYS A 333 -27.54 13.34 -18.48
C LYS A 333 -26.58 13.92 -19.48
#